data_e5f3b7b65403b8f0258f80d583dea3d9
#
_entry.id   e5f3b7b65403b8f0258f80d583dea3d9
#
_cell.length_a   1.000
_cell.length_b   1.000
_cell.length_c   1.000
_cell.angle_alpha   90.00
_cell.angle_beta   90.00
_cell.angle_gamma   90.00
#
_symmetry.space_group_name_H-M   'P 1'
#
loop_
_entity.id
_entity.type
_entity.pdbx_description
1 polymer ?
#
loop_
_entity_poly.entity_id
_entity_poly.type
_entity_poly.pdbx_seq_one_letter_code
_entity_poly.pdbx_strand_id
1 'polypeptide(L)'
;AAIDMTQTYLALTNPNIERRVRMQKSGAETLYFYTEKHRMENGEKWDTERPISQKQYEKYLLERDTALSPVRKTKYRFVFADRRCEIDVYPFSAERAVLFQYGQSSAALPEEITVLREVTGDADYKNRKLAALQKL
;
A
#
# COMPACT_ATOMS: atom_id res chain seq x y z
N ALA A 1 -16.57 3.47 -1.32
CA ALA A 1 -16.31 2.53 -0.25
C ALA A 1 -14.95 2.81 0.39
N ALA A 2 -14.91 2.76 1.71
CA ALA A 2 -13.69 2.98 2.49
C ALA A 2 -13.13 1.64 2.95
N ILE A 3 -11.83 1.44 2.80
CA ILE A 3 -11.13 0.23 3.24
C ILE A 3 -9.97 0.65 4.13
N ASP A 4 -9.99 0.22 5.38
CA ASP A 4 -8.89 0.46 6.31
C ASP A 4 -7.85 -0.65 6.13
N MET A 5 -6.60 -0.26 5.86
CA MET A 5 -5.51 -1.18 5.60
C MET A 5 -4.37 -0.98 6.59
N THR A 6 -3.78 -2.09 7.00
CA THR A 6 -2.53 -2.13 7.76
C THR A 6 -1.57 -3.05 7.03
N GLN A 7 -0.45 -2.52 6.55
CA GLN A 7 0.60 -3.29 5.86
C GLN A 7 1.81 -3.39 6.77
N THR A 8 2.29 -4.61 6.96
CA THR A 8 3.46 -4.88 7.80
C THR A 8 4.53 -5.55 6.95
N TYR A 9 5.72 -4.96 6.91
CA TYR A 9 6.86 -5.53 6.22
C TYR A 9 7.52 -6.59 7.08
N LEU A 10 7.89 -7.70 6.47
CA LEU A 10 8.58 -8.82 7.13
C LEU A 10 10.08 -8.68 6.94
N ALA A 11 10.84 -9.29 7.84
CA ALA A 11 12.29 -9.32 7.75
C ALA A 11 12.73 -9.98 6.44
N LEU A 12 13.76 -9.43 5.82
CA LEU A 12 14.28 -9.94 4.56
C LEU A 12 15.11 -11.19 4.80
N THR A 13 14.72 -12.30 4.18
CA THR A 13 15.51 -13.52 4.10
C THR A 13 16.29 -13.60 2.79
N ASN A 14 15.84 -12.88 1.78
CA ASN A 14 16.48 -12.73 0.49
C ASN A 14 16.38 -11.24 0.09
N PRO A 15 17.50 -10.54 -0.19
CA PRO A 15 17.47 -9.12 -0.52
C PRO A 15 16.68 -8.77 -1.80
N ASN A 16 16.44 -9.76 -2.67
CA ASN A 16 15.69 -9.56 -3.92
C ASN A 16 14.19 -9.85 -3.77
N ILE A 17 13.75 -10.27 -2.58
CA ILE A 17 12.35 -10.59 -2.31
C ILE A 17 11.87 -9.76 -1.12
N GLU A 18 10.99 -8.81 -1.38
CA GLU A 18 10.33 -8.05 -0.34
C GLU A 18 9.03 -8.78 0.04
N ARG A 19 8.84 -9.04 1.32
CA ARG A 19 7.67 -9.75 1.84
C ARG A 19 6.87 -8.83 2.74
N ARG A 20 5.54 -8.89 2.61
CA ARG A 20 4.65 -8.14 3.47
C ARG A 20 3.33 -8.87 3.70
N VAL A 21 2.69 -8.57 4.80
CA VAL A 21 1.31 -8.99 5.08
C VAL A 21 0.42 -7.76 5.21
N ARG A 22 -0.84 -7.92 4.83
CA ARG A 22 -1.81 -6.84 4.88
C ARG A 22 -3.09 -7.33 5.53
N MET A 23 -3.60 -6.55 6.46
CA MET A 23 -4.95 -6.68 6.99
C MET A 23 -5.80 -5.56 6.42
N GLN A 24 -6.99 -5.89 5.92
CA GLN A 24 -7.91 -4.87 5.44
C GLN A 24 -9.30 -5.09 6.00
N LYS A 25 -9.95 -4.00 6.40
CA LYS A 25 -11.30 -4.00 6.96
C LYS A 25 -12.20 -3.13 6.10
N SER A 26 -13.32 -3.71 5.69
CA SER A 26 -14.37 -3.01 4.95
C SER A 26 -15.71 -3.41 5.54
N GLY A 27 -16.35 -2.48 6.26
CA GLY A 27 -17.55 -2.80 7.04
C GLY A 27 -17.26 -3.87 8.09
N ALA A 28 -18.03 -4.95 8.09
CA ALA A 28 -17.87 -6.05 9.03
C ALA A 28 -16.85 -7.11 8.57
N GLU A 29 -16.34 -6.99 7.35
CA GLU A 29 -15.45 -7.97 6.75
C GLU A 29 -13.98 -7.61 7.02
N THR A 30 -13.19 -8.61 7.42
CA THR A 30 -11.74 -8.48 7.58
C THR A 30 -11.05 -9.54 6.72
N LEU A 31 -10.13 -9.11 5.87
CA LEU A 31 -9.36 -9.96 4.98
C LEU A 31 -7.88 -9.80 5.25
N TYR A 32 -7.11 -10.86 4.98
CA TYR A 32 -5.69 -10.90 5.20
C TYR A 32 -5.00 -11.42 3.94
N PHE A 33 -3.86 -10.80 3.60
CA PHE A 33 -3.10 -11.13 2.39
C PHE A 33 -1.62 -11.21 2.68
N TYR A 34 -0.93 -12.09 1.98
CA TYR A 34 0.53 -12.18 1.95
C TYR A 34 1.01 -11.84 0.56
N THR A 35 2.00 -10.96 0.47
CA THR A 35 2.56 -10.49 -0.80
C THR A 35 4.07 -10.66 -0.82
N GLU A 36 4.59 -11.16 -1.93
CA GLU A 36 6.02 -11.15 -2.26
C GLU A 36 6.25 -10.30 -3.49
N LYS A 37 7.22 -9.40 -3.41
CA LYS A 37 7.70 -8.62 -4.55
C LYS A 37 9.09 -9.11 -4.91
N HIS A 38 9.23 -9.66 -6.11
CA HIS A 38 10.48 -10.22 -6.60
C HIS A 38 11.15 -9.25 -7.58
N ARG A 39 12.44 -9.02 -7.36
CA ARG A 39 13.28 -8.24 -8.26
C ARG A 39 14.26 -9.17 -8.93
N MET A 40 14.22 -9.22 -10.27
CA MET A 40 15.11 -10.05 -11.08
C MET A 40 16.40 -9.31 -11.37
N GLU A 41 17.48 -10.06 -11.71
CA GLU A 41 18.78 -9.48 -12.05
C GLU A 41 18.73 -8.54 -13.26
N ASN A 42 17.83 -8.81 -14.23
CA ASN A 42 17.63 -7.97 -15.41
C ASN A 42 16.79 -6.71 -15.14
N GLY A 43 16.43 -6.46 -13.87
CA GLY A 43 15.60 -5.32 -13.49
C GLY A 43 14.09 -5.58 -13.56
N GLU A 44 13.66 -6.73 -14.05
CA GLU A 44 12.24 -7.10 -14.05
C GLU A 44 11.75 -7.29 -12.63
N LYS A 45 10.48 -6.94 -12.40
CA LYS A 45 9.80 -7.09 -11.11
C LYS A 45 8.51 -7.85 -11.33
N TRP A 46 8.17 -8.73 -10.40
CA TRP A 46 6.88 -9.40 -10.40
C TRP A 46 6.42 -9.62 -8.96
N ASP A 47 5.11 -9.62 -8.79
CA ASP A 47 4.47 -9.75 -7.49
C ASP A 47 3.63 -11.00 -7.45
N THR A 48 3.61 -11.65 -6.28
CA THR A 48 2.62 -12.67 -5.95
C THR A 48 1.83 -12.21 -4.74
N GLU A 49 0.53 -12.42 -4.76
CA GLU A 49 -0.34 -12.13 -3.65
C GLU A 49 -1.32 -13.27 -3.45
N ARG A 50 -1.52 -13.67 -2.20
CA ARG A 50 -2.49 -14.69 -1.86
C ARG A 50 -3.25 -14.34 -0.59
N PRO A 51 -4.53 -14.70 -0.50
CA PRO A 51 -5.27 -14.58 0.75
C PRO A 51 -4.71 -15.57 1.79
N ILE A 52 -4.70 -15.16 3.04
CA ILE A 52 -4.28 -15.99 4.16
C ILE A 52 -5.33 -15.89 5.27
N SER A 53 -5.27 -16.82 6.22
CA SER A 53 -6.12 -16.79 7.39
C SER A 53 -5.61 -15.80 8.44
N GLN A 54 -6.47 -15.40 9.37
CA GLN A 54 -6.08 -14.59 10.52
C GLN A 54 -4.94 -15.24 11.30
N LYS A 55 -5.00 -16.55 11.50
CA LYS A 55 -3.98 -17.31 12.22
C LYS A 55 -2.63 -17.26 11.51
N GLN A 56 -2.62 -17.40 10.18
CA GLN A 56 -1.40 -17.27 9.38
C GLN A 56 -0.86 -15.84 9.43
N TYR A 57 -1.74 -14.84 9.38
CA TYR A 57 -1.36 -13.44 9.50
C TYR A 57 -0.65 -13.17 10.83
N GLU A 58 -1.22 -13.62 11.94
CA GLU A 58 -0.62 -13.45 13.27
C GLU A 58 0.74 -14.14 13.37
N LYS A 59 0.88 -15.31 12.74
CA LYS A 59 2.15 -16.03 12.70
C LYS A 59 3.21 -15.26 11.90
N TYR A 60 2.83 -14.68 10.75
CA TYR A 60 3.75 -13.85 9.98
C TYR A 60 4.19 -12.60 10.72
N LEU A 61 3.35 -12.02 11.56
CA LEU A 61 3.72 -10.84 12.35
C LEU A 61 4.92 -11.09 13.29
N LEU A 62 5.18 -12.34 13.65
CA LEU A 62 6.38 -12.70 14.43
C LEU A 62 7.66 -12.51 13.61
N GLU A 63 7.56 -12.48 12.29
CA GLU A 63 8.68 -12.28 11.37
C GLU A 63 8.81 -10.82 10.91
N ARG A 64 8.10 -9.90 11.53
CA ARG A 64 8.10 -8.49 11.11
C ARG A 64 9.49 -7.87 11.19
N ASP A 65 9.77 -6.99 10.27
CA ASP A 65 10.98 -6.16 10.29
C ASP A 65 10.80 -5.09 11.37
N THR A 66 11.51 -5.23 12.48
CA THR A 66 11.40 -4.31 13.61
C THR A 66 11.97 -2.91 13.33
N ALA A 67 12.73 -2.75 12.25
CA ALA A 67 13.22 -1.45 11.82
C ALA A 67 12.13 -0.62 11.10
N LEU A 68 11.01 -1.24 10.76
CA LEU A 68 9.91 -0.58 10.04
C LEU A 68 8.64 -0.62 10.88
N SER A 69 7.86 0.45 10.80
CA SER A 69 6.52 0.49 11.40
C SER A 69 5.48 0.01 10.41
N PRO A 70 4.37 -0.59 10.87
CA PRO A 70 3.25 -0.90 9.98
C PRO A 70 2.74 0.37 9.30
N VAL A 71 2.42 0.28 8.02
CA VAL A 71 1.83 1.38 7.27
C VAL A 71 0.32 1.25 7.35
N ARG A 72 -0.32 2.23 7.97
CA ARG A 72 -1.78 2.32 8.07
C ARG A 72 -2.28 3.35 7.09
N LYS A 73 -3.32 2.98 6.36
CA LYS A 73 -3.97 3.89 5.43
C LYS A 73 -5.44 3.54 5.29
N THR A 74 -6.22 4.53 4.87
CA THR A 74 -7.59 4.30 4.44
C THR A 74 -7.65 4.53 2.94
N LYS A 75 -8.10 3.53 2.21
CA LYS A 75 -8.27 3.60 0.75
C LYS A 75 -9.72 3.90 0.41
N TYR A 76 -9.92 4.95 -0.35
CA TYR A 76 -11.24 5.30 -0.91
C TYR A 76 -11.25 4.99 -2.40
N ARG A 77 -12.17 4.14 -2.82
CA ARG A 77 -12.35 3.77 -4.24
C ARG A 77 -13.55 4.48 -4.80
N PHE A 78 -13.40 5.03 -5.99
CA PHE A 78 -14.48 5.67 -6.71
C PHE A 78 -14.25 5.61 -8.23
N VAL A 79 -15.30 5.91 -8.99
CA VAL A 79 -15.24 5.99 -10.46
C VAL A 79 -15.52 7.43 -10.85
N PHE A 80 -14.66 7.98 -11.69
CA PHE A 80 -14.86 9.30 -12.26
C PHE A 80 -14.46 9.29 -13.74
N ALA A 81 -15.34 9.79 -14.61
CA ALA A 81 -15.13 9.80 -16.06
C ALA A 81 -14.77 8.40 -16.60
N ASP A 82 -15.52 7.37 -16.18
CA ASP A 82 -15.33 5.95 -16.54
C ASP A 82 -13.97 5.37 -16.14
N ARG A 83 -13.25 6.02 -15.22
CA ARG A 83 -11.97 5.54 -14.71
C ARG A 83 -12.07 5.17 -13.25
N ARG A 84 -11.38 4.09 -12.89
CA ARG A 84 -11.22 3.74 -11.49
C ARG A 84 -10.16 4.64 -10.87
N CYS A 85 -10.53 5.26 -9.76
CA CYS A 85 -9.64 6.10 -8.98
C CYS A 85 -9.58 5.59 -7.55
N GLU A 86 -8.42 5.76 -6.92
CA GLU A 86 -8.23 5.43 -5.52
C GLU A 86 -7.50 6.57 -4.82
N ILE A 87 -7.95 6.91 -3.62
CA ILE A 87 -7.24 7.87 -2.76
C ILE A 87 -6.82 7.13 -1.50
N ASP A 88 -5.52 7.09 -1.25
CA ASP A 88 -4.96 6.58 -0.01
C ASP A 88 -4.66 7.73 0.94
N VAL A 89 -5.28 7.68 2.12
CA VAL A 89 -5.07 8.67 3.17
C VAL A 89 -4.28 8.03 4.30
N TYR A 90 -3.17 8.67 4.68
CA TYR A 90 -2.28 8.16 5.72
C TYR A 90 -2.53 8.94 7.01
N PRO A 91 -3.02 8.28 8.10
CA PRO A 91 -3.38 9.00 9.33
C PRO A 91 -2.19 9.62 10.07
N PHE A 92 -0.97 9.14 9.82
CA PHE A 92 0.23 9.69 10.45
C PHE A 92 0.74 10.97 9.78
N SER A 93 0.18 11.36 8.66
CA SER A 93 0.55 12.59 7.95
C SER A 93 -0.64 13.14 7.20
N ALA A 94 -1.22 14.23 7.72
CA ALA A 94 -2.35 14.90 7.08
C ALA A 94 -2.02 15.43 5.67
N GLU A 95 -0.74 15.59 5.36
CA GLU A 95 -0.28 16.10 4.07
C GLU A 95 -0.11 15.00 3.02
N ARG A 96 -0.25 13.74 3.40
CA ARG A 96 -0.01 12.60 2.51
C ARG A 96 -1.29 11.90 2.12
N ALA A 97 -2.11 12.58 1.34
CA ALA A 97 -3.17 11.93 0.57
C ALA A 97 -2.65 11.71 -0.84
N VAL A 98 -2.65 10.45 -1.29
CA VAL A 98 -2.12 10.10 -2.60
C VAL A 98 -3.25 9.56 -3.46
N LEU A 99 -3.43 10.19 -4.62
CA LEU A 99 -4.42 9.80 -5.62
C LEU A 99 -3.78 8.86 -6.63
N PHE A 100 -4.42 7.73 -6.85
CA PHE A 100 -4.07 6.79 -7.91
C PHE A 100 -5.15 6.79 -8.97
N GLN A 101 -4.76 6.91 -10.23
CA GLN A 101 -5.64 6.76 -11.37
C GLN A 101 -5.19 5.58 -12.21
N TYR A 102 -6.16 4.76 -12.63
CA TYR A 102 -5.92 3.67 -13.56
C TYR A 102 -6.28 4.11 -14.97
N GLY A 103 -5.36 3.95 -15.92
CA GLY A 103 -5.50 4.38 -17.30
C GLY A 103 -4.56 5.54 -17.63
N GLN A 104 -5.01 6.44 -18.52
CA GLN A 104 -4.19 7.58 -18.91
C GLN A 104 -4.07 8.61 -17.79
N SER A 105 -2.86 9.07 -17.52
CA SER A 105 -2.55 10.00 -16.43
C SER A 105 -3.13 11.42 -16.62
N SER A 106 -3.51 11.78 -17.82
CA SER A 106 -4.05 13.11 -18.16
C SER A 106 -5.57 13.22 -17.99
N ALA A 107 -6.20 12.28 -17.29
CA ALA A 107 -7.63 12.30 -17.09
C ALA A 107 -8.07 13.47 -16.21
N ALA A 108 -9.28 14.00 -16.51
CA ALA A 108 -9.92 14.98 -15.65
C ALA A 108 -10.16 14.40 -14.25
N LEU A 109 -10.06 15.26 -13.24
CA LEU A 109 -10.35 14.94 -11.85
C LEU A 109 -11.60 15.67 -11.38
N PRO A 110 -12.30 15.15 -10.33
CA PRO A 110 -13.37 15.89 -9.69
C PRO A 110 -12.91 17.28 -9.24
N GLU A 111 -13.77 18.27 -9.31
CA GLU A 111 -13.44 19.65 -8.92
C GLU A 111 -13.02 19.78 -7.46
N GLU A 112 -13.52 18.88 -6.60
CA GLU A 112 -13.22 18.87 -5.18
C GLU A 112 -11.77 18.40 -4.88
N ILE A 113 -11.08 17.87 -5.89
CA ILE A 113 -9.71 17.36 -5.72
C ILE A 113 -8.73 18.37 -6.30
N THR A 114 -7.82 18.85 -5.45
CA THR A 114 -6.70 19.70 -5.85
C THR A 114 -5.43 18.87 -5.89
N VAL A 115 -4.79 18.83 -7.05
CA VAL A 115 -3.50 18.14 -7.21
C VAL A 115 -2.39 19.13 -6.86
N LEU A 116 -1.63 18.82 -5.82
CA LEU A 116 -0.50 19.64 -5.40
C LEU A 116 0.77 19.32 -6.18
N ARG A 117 0.99 18.04 -6.46
CA ARG A 117 2.19 17.59 -7.15
C ARG A 117 2.01 16.16 -7.68
N GLU A 118 2.57 15.88 -8.86
CA GLU A 118 2.67 14.51 -9.35
C GLU A 118 3.89 13.83 -8.71
N VAL A 119 3.69 12.62 -8.15
CA VAL A 119 4.72 11.86 -7.44
C VAL A 119 4.96 10.48 -8.05
N THR A 120 4.53 10.27 -9.29
CA THR A 120 4.74 9.01 -10.00
C THR A 120 6.24 8.67 -10.01
N GLY A 121 6.58 7.50 -9.47
CA GLY A 121 7.99 7.07 -9.38
C GLY A 121 8.79 7.70 -8.24
N ASP A 122 8.21 8.61 -7.47
CA ASP A 122 8.89 9.20 -6.30
C ASP A 122 8.98 8.16 -5.17
N ALA A 123 10.22 7.78 -4.82
CA ALA A 123 10.47 6.75 -3.83
C ALA A 123 9.94 7.12 -2.43
N ASP A 124 9.86 8.41 -2.10
CA ASP A 124 9.36 8.87 -0.79
C ASP A 124 7.89 8.56 -0.56
N TYR A 125 7.14 8.27 -1.64
CA TYR A 125 5.72 7.91 -1.57
C TYR A 125 5.48 6.40 -1.67
N LYS A 126 6.53 5.59 -1.69
CA LYS A 126 6.40 4.13 -1.62
C LYS A 126 6.14 3.70 -0.19
N ASN A 127 5.32 2.66 -0.03
CA ASN A 127 4.89 2.19 1.30
C ASN A 127 6.06 1.84 2.23
N ARG A 128 7.12 1.23 1.72
CA ARG A 128 8.28 0.88 2.54
C ARG A 128 9.00 2.11 3.08
N LYS A 129 9.12 3.15 2.28
CA LYS A 129 9.70 4.43 2.73
C LYS A 129 8.82 5.09 3.78
N LEU A 130 7.50 5.04 3.58
CA LEU A 130 6.54 5.55 4.57
C LEU A 130 6.61 4.77 5.88
N ALA A 131 6.83 3.46 5.83
CA ALA A 131 7.02 2.63 7.02
C ALA A 131 8.26 3.05 7.83
N ALA A 132 9.34 3.43 7.15
CA ALA A 132 10.54 3.94 7.80
C ALA A 132 10.30 5.30 8.46
N LEU A 133 9.55 6.20 7.80
CA LEU A 133 9.22 7.53 8.30
C LEU A 133 8.37 7.51 9.57
N GLN A 134 7.48 6.52 9.72
CA GLN A 134 6.62 6.43 10.91
C GLN A 134 7.40 6.20 12.21
N LYS A 135 8.63 5.76 12.16
CA LYS A 135 9.49 5.56 13.34
C LYS A 135 10.09 6.87 13.85
N LEU A 136 10.07 7.88 13.04
CA LEU A 136 10.59 9.20 13.41
C LEU A 136 9.51 10.01 14.14
#